data_c0cedf08c1e3df118b3691addedc71fd
#
_entry.id   c0cedf08c1e3df118b3691addedc71fd
#
_cell.length_a   1.000
_cell.length_b   1.000
_cell.length_c   1.000
_cell.angle_alpha   90.00
_cell.angle_beta   90.00
_cell.angle_gamma   90.00
#
_symmetry.space_group_name_H-M   'P 1'
#
loop_
_entity.id
_entity.type
_entity.pdbx_description
1 polymer ?
#
loop_
_entity_poly.entity_id
_entity_poly.type
_entity_poly.pdbx_seq_one_letter_code
_entity_poly.pdbx_strand_id
1 'polypeptide(L)'
;MAADSRSDRYSDSKSMSSLFSTRNTMPFKSYWILAFLLFSVNRCFADDDHEMEEFLKREYSLSKPYQGVGSSSSSHWDLMGDAMVTADQVRLTPDMQSRQGAVWSRMPCHLNDWEMQVHFKIHGKGKKNLNGDGLAIWYTKERMQKGPVFGNRDNFTGLGVFVDTYPNEEKHIEAQKKRYTPRTQRIFPFVLAMVGNGSIAYDHERDGRPTELGGCNAMVRNLKHDTFLFIRYIRRRLTVMIDIDGQHEWRDCLDLPGVRLPQGYYFGATAVTGDLSDNHDIISLKLYQLTVLRSKKEEAEEEEEITIPSVDNLDLLRLGEVEEGMSGIAIFFTVLFCMLGFIFLIVIGLVVYSHWNESRRKRFY
;
A
#
# COMPACT_ATOMS: atom_id res chain seq x y z
N MET A 1 -7.52 60.81 32.25
CA MET A 1 -6.42 61.63 31.77
C MET A 1 -6.28 61.23 30.32
N ALA A 2 -6.92 61.92 29.45
CA ALA A 2 -6.45 63.13 28.77
C ALA A 2 -5.42 62.74 27.75
N ALA A 3 -5.53 62.94 26.52
CA ALA A 3 -6.08 63.89 25.57
C ALA A 3 -5.28 63.62 24.29
N ASP A 4 -5.88 63.50 23.14
CA ASP A 4 -6.12 64.59 22.18
C ASP A 4 -4.86 64.95 21.41
N SER A 5 -4.76 65.10 20.14
CA SER A 5 -5.55 65.76 19.12
C SER A 5 -4.80 65.73 17.78
N ARG A 6 -5.50 65.67 16.70
CA ARG A 6 -5.54 66.63 15.58
C ARG A 6 -4.20 67.01 14.92
N SER A 7 -4.08 67.20 13.67
CA SER A 7 -4.98 67.69 12.60
C SER A 7 -4.18 67.87 11.30
N ASP A 8 -4.85 67.67 10.18
CA ASP A 8 -4.94 68.57 9.02
C ASP A 8 -3.69 68.88 8.16
N ARG A 9 -3.86 68.68 6.96
CA ARG A 9 -4.33 69.44 5.82
C ARG A 9 -3.31 69.63 4.67
N TYR A 10 -3.82 69.42 3.50
CA TYR A 10 -3.75 70.20 2.28
C TYR A 10 -2.71 69.84 1.21
N SER A 11 -3.25 69.41 0.07
CA SER A 11 -3.38 69.96 -1.28
C SER A 11 -2.05 70.19 -1.98
N ASP A 12 -1.85 69.96 -3.22
CA ASP A 12 -2.50 70.36 -4.45
C ASP A 12 -1.82 69.70 -5.66
N SER A 13 -2.58 69.24 -6.57
CA SER A 13 -2.77 69.49 -7.97
C SER A 13 -1.62 69.36 -8.97
N LYS A 14 -2.10 68.85 -10.11
CA LYS A 14 -1.74 69.04 -11.52
C LYS A 14 -0.85 68.00 -12.19
N SER A 15 -1.53 67.12 -12.95
CA SER A 15 -1.69 67.27 -14.42
C SER A 15 -0.53 66.75 -15.23
N MET A 16 -0.70 65.69 -15.96
CA MET A 16 -0.75 65.72 -17.43
C MET A 16 -0.69 64.30 -18.02
N SER A 17 -1.77 63.96 -18.64
CA SER A 17 -1.96 63.42 -19.98
C SER A 17 -1.23 62.16 -20.42
N SER A 18 -2.09 61.19 -20.70
CA SER A 18 -2.16 60.40 -21.92
C SER A 18 -0.97 59.52 -22.31
N LEU A 19 -1.22 58.21 -22.35
CA LEU A 19 -1.00 57.45 -23.57
C LEU A 19 -1.46 56.01 -23.41
N PHE A 20 -2.44 55.67 -24.23
CA PHE A 20 -2.76 54.34 -24.75
C PHE A 20 -3.22 53.20 -23.82
N SER A 21 -4.51 53.20 -23.63
CA SER A 21 -5.32 52.00 -23.40
C SER A 21 -5.34 51.15 -24.69
N THR A 22 -4.72 49.96 -24.64
CA THR A 22 -5.11 48.87 -25.51
C THR A 22 -5.77 47.81 -24.61
N ARG A 23 -7.08 47.92 -24.43
CA ARG A 23 -7.94 46.84 -23.97
C ARG A 23 -7.97 45.76 -25.06
N ASN A 24 -7.18 44.71 -24.90
CA ASN A 24 -7.45 43.42 -25.54
C ASN A 24 -8.58 42.77 -24.78
N THR A 25 -9.81 43.07 -25.17
CA THR A 25 -10.99 42.30 -24.77
C THR A 25 -10.97 40.99 -25.57
N MET A 26 -10.63 39.88 -24.91
CA MET A 26 -10.86 38.58 -25.47
C MET A 26 -12.36 38.42 -25.83
N PRO A 27 -12.68 37.81 -26.99
CA PRO A 27 -14.07 37.69 -27.40
C PRO A 27 -14.85 36.82 -26.41
N PHE A 28 -16.03 37.27 -26.03
CA PHE A 28 -16.95 36.69 -25.06
C PHE A 28 -17.19 35.17 -25.22
N LYS A 29 -16.93 34.60 -26.37
CA LYS A 29 -17.01 33.15 -26.66
C LYS A 29 -15.87 32.35 -25.98
N SER A 30 -14.71 32.93 -25.69
CA SER A 30 -13.58 32.22 -25.06
C SER A 30 -13.80 31.95 -23.58
N TYR A 31 -14.57 32.78 -22.87
CA TYR A 31 -14.89 32.55 -21.47
C TYR A 31 -15.80 31.33 -21.25
N TRP A 32 -16.72 31.08 -22.18
CA TRP A 32 -17.61 29.94 -22.08
C TRP A 32 -16.89 28.61 -22.35
N ILE A 33 -15.89 28.60 -23.23
CA ILE A 33 -15.05 27.42 -23.48
C ILE A 33 -14.17 27.13 -22.27
N LEU A 34 -13.58 28.16 -21.64
CA LEU A 34 -12.76 28.00 -20.43
C LEU A 34 -13.61 27.57 -19.24
N ALA A 35 -14.80 28.17 -19.07
CA ALA A 35 -15.76 27.78 -18.04
C ALA A 35 -16.28 26.33 -18.24
N PHE A 36 -16.52 25.93 -19.51
CA PHE A 36 -16.95 24.57 -19.83
C PHE A 36 -15.83 23.56 -19.60
N LEU A 37 -14.56 23.88 -19.91
CA LEU A 37 -13.39 23.05 -19.61
C LEU A 37 -13.17 22.94 -18.10
N LEU A 38 -13.27 24.03 -17.35
CA LEU A 38 -13.16 24.01 -15.88
C LEU A 38 -14.30 23.21 -15.23
N PHE A 39 -15.52 23.30 -15.80
CA PHE A 39 -16.68 22.53 -15.32
C PHE A 39 -16.57 21.03 -15.67
N SER A 40 -15.99 20.71 -16.83
CA SER A 40 -15.72 19.33 -17.25
C SER A 40 -14.60 18.70 -16.43
N VAL A 41 -13.56 19.46 -16.08
CA VAL A 41 -12.45 18.98 -15.21
C VAL A 41 -12.97 18.74 -13.79
N ASN A 42 -13.83 19.60 -13.24
CA ASN A 42 -14.44 19.37 -11.91
C ASN A 42 -15.41 18.19 -11.88
N ARG A 43 -15.96 17.74 -13.00
CA ARG A 43 -16.77 16.51 -13.05
C ARG A 43 -15.97 15.22 -13.17
N CYS A 44 -14.71 15.30 -13.62
CA CYS A 44 -13.81 14.14 -13.64
C CYS A 44 -13.19 13.83 -12.28
N PHE A 45 -13.32 14.71 -11.27
CA PHE A 45 -12.86 14.52 -9.89
C PHE A 45 -14.03 14.48 -8.89
N ALA A 46 -15.24 14.16 -9.33
CA ALA A 46 -16.23 13.64 -8.41
C ALA A 46 -15.81 12.18 -8.15
N ASP A 47 -14.95 11.97 -7.17
CA ASP A 47 -14.83 10.70 -6.49
C ASP A 47 -16.24 10.34 -6.04
N ASP A 48 -16.74 9.23 -6.55
CA ASP A 48 -17.89 8.55 -5.99
C ASP A 48 -17.43 8.04 -4.61
N ASP A 49 -17.48 8.89 -3.61
CA ASP A 49 -17.46 8.51 -2.21
C ASP A 49 -18.74 7.70 -1.96
N HIS A 50 -18.75 6.47 -2.45
CA HIS A 50 -19.73 5.48 -2.05
C HIS A 50 -19.52 5.28 -0.55
N GLU A 51 -20.49 5.72 0.22
CA GLU A 51 -20.55 5.59 1.66
C GLU A 51 -20.37 4.10 2.00
N MET A 52 -19.16 3.75 2.44
CA MET A 52 -18.80 2.39 2.83
C MET A 52 -19.15 2.24 4.30
N GLU A 53 -20.07 1.32 4.61
CA GLU A 53 -20.44 1.02 5.98
C GLU A 53 -19.57 -0.09 6.55
N GLU A 54 -19.04 0.12 7.75
CA GLU A 54 -18.16 -0.81 8.47
C GLU A 54 -18.87 -1.36 9.72
N PHE A 55 -18.93 -2.69 9.82
CA PHE A 55 -19.55 -3.38 10.96
C PHE A 55 -18.55 -4.29 11.67
N LEU A 56 -18.17 -3.96 12.89
CA LEU A 56 -17.30 -4.79 13.71
C LEU A 56 -17.93 -6.16 13.99
N LYS A 57 -17.25 -7.23 13.58
CA LYS A 57 -17.62 -8.63 13.84
C LYS A 57 -16.88 -9.16 15.06
N ARG A 58 -17.53 -9.09 16.21
CA ARG A 58 -16.92 -9.48 17.49
C ARG A 58 -16.58 -10.98 17.55
N GLU A 59 -17.36 -11.82 16.88
CA GLU A 59 -17.15 -13.27 16.79
C GLU A 59 -15.86 -13.67 16.10
N TYR A 60 -15.34 -12.81 15.20
CA TYR A 60 -14.06 -12.99 14.50
C TYR A 60 -12.95 -12.10 15.07
N SER A 61 -13.24 -11.33 16.10
CA SER A 61 -12.29 -10.37 16.66
C SER A 61 -11.66 -10.89 17.94
N LEU A 62 -10.41 -10.54 18.15
CA LEU A 62 -9.62 -10.81 19.35
C LEU A 62 -9.25 -9.49 20.00
N SER A 63 -9.75 -9.24 21.21
CA SER A 63 -9.46 -7.99 21.94
C SER A 63 -9.61 -8.19 23.44
N LYS A 64 -9.05 -7.26 24.23
CA LYS A 64 -9.22 -7.25 25.69
C LYS A 64 -10.71 -7.35 26.06
N PRO A 65 -11.04 -8.07 27.11
CA PRO A 65 -10.18 -8.77 28.07
C PRO A 65 -9.83 -10.22 27.68
N TYR A 66 -9.80 -10.56 26.40
CA TYR A 66 -9.46 -11.87 25.80
C TYR A 66 -10.33 -13.03 26.31
N GLN A 67 -11.56 -12.73 26.67
CA GLN A 67 -12.58 -13.74 26.95
C GLN A 67 -12.83 -14.55 25.68
N GLY A 68 -12.86 -15.85 25.80
CA GLY A 68 -13.02 -16.69 24.61
C GLY A 68 -11.71 -17.05 23.92
N VAL A 69 -10.56 -16.92 24.58
CA VAL A 69 -9.26 -17.46 24.15
C VAL A 69 -8.87 -18.64 25.01
N GLY A 70 -8.45 -19.73 24.40
CA GLY A 70 -7.96 -20.91 25.09
C GLY A 70 -8.82 -22.16 24.90
N SER A 71 -8.74 -23.12 25.83
CA SER A 71 -9.28 -24.46 25.68
C SER A 71 -10.74 -24.65 26.10
N SER A 72 -11.47 -23.59 26.49
CA SER A 72 -12.88 -23.73 26.86
C SER A 72 -13.78 -24.02 25.66
N SER A 73 -14.90 -24.68 25.88
CA SER A 73 -15.88 -24.98 24.81
C SER A 73 -16.52 -23.73 24.20
N SER A 74 -16.53 -22.61 24.95
CA SER A 74 -17.03 -21.30 24.50
C SER A 74 -15.97 -20.41 23.88
N SER A 75 -14.74 -20.89 23.71
CA SER A 75 -13.66 -20.10 23.11
C SER A 75 -13.89 -19.88 21.62
N HIS A 76 -13.64 -18.68 21.14
CA HIS A 76 -13.63 -18.35 19.72
C HIS A 76 -12.22 -18.47 19.10
N TRP A 77 -11.19 -18.52 19.95
CA TRP A 77 -9.79 -18.57 19.53
C TRP A 77 -9.04 -19.67 20.25
N ASP A 78 -8.23 -20.41 19.49
CA ASP A 78 -7.33 -21.45 19.97
C ASP A 78 -5.89 -20.92 20.02
N LEU A 79 -5.16 -21.33 21.08
CA LEU A 79 -3.72 -21.08 21.19
C LEU A 79 -2.94 -22.34 20.82
N MET A 80 -1.74 -22.15 20.25
CA MET A 80 -0.84 -23.23 19.91
C MET A 80 0.62 -22.85 20.23
N GLY A 81 1.43 -23.86 20.61
CA GLY A 81 2.85 -23.69 20.88
C GLY A 81 3.13 -22.89 22.14
N ASP A 82 4.03 -21.91 22.03
CA ASP A 82 4.45 -21.06 23.15
C ASP A 82 3.51 -19.84 23.36
N ALA A 83 2.41 -19.76 22.63
CA ALA A 83 1.48 -18.64 22.75
C ALA A 83 0.78 -18.63 24.11
N MET A 84 0.66 -17.45 24.71
CA MET A 84 0.01 -17.25 26.01
C MET A 84 -0.80 -15.97 26.05
N VAL A 85 -1.87 -15.97 26.83
CA VAL A 85 -2.68 -14.79 27.11
C VAL A 85 -2.14 -14.10 28.36
N THR A 86 -1.95 -12.80 28.27
CA THR A 86 -1.68 -11.92 29.40
C THR A 86 -2.82 -10.93 29.61
N ALA A 87 -2.75 -10.08 30.62
CA ALA A 87 -3.78 -9.06 30.86
C ALA A 87 -3.87 -8.06 29.69
N ASP A 88 -2.75 -7.82 28.99
CA ASP A 88 -2.64 -6.72 28.03
C ASP A 88 -2.53 -7.18 26.58
N GLN A 89 -2.17 -8.44 26.33
CA GLN A 89 -1.88 -8.95 24.98
C GLN A 89 -1.91 -10.48 24.91
N VAL A 90 -2.03 -11.00 23.71
CA VAL A 90 -1.71 -12.39 23.40
C VAL A 90 -0.27 -12.42 22.90
N ARG A 91 0.64 -12.94 23.70
CA ARG A 91 2.04 -13.14 23.32
C ARG A 91 2.15 -14.42 22.50
N LEU A 92 2.57 -14.29 21.25
CA LEU A 92 2.81 -15.44 20.37
C LEU A 92 4.14 -16.12 20.72
N THR A 93 5.23 -15.35 20.82
CA THR A 93 6.53 -15.86 21.26
C THR A 93 7.16 -14.92 22.28
N PRO A 94 7.82 -15.44 23.31
CA PRO A 94 8.69 -14.66 24.18
C PRO A 94 10.02 -14.34 23.48
N ASP A 95 10.79 -13.34 23.98
CA ASP A 95 12.16 -13.04 23.57
C ASP A 95 13.13 -14.14 24.03
N MET A 96 13.00 -15.30 23.39
CA MET A 96 13.78 -16.52 23.62
C MET A 96 13.95 -17.25 22.30
N GLN A 97 15.09 -17.92 22.12
CA GLN A 97 15.41 -18.67 20.91
C GLN A 97 14.47 -19.89 20.71
N SER A 98 14.26 -20.24 19.45
CA SER A 98 13.54 -21.46 19.02
C SER A 98 12.14 -21.57 19.62
N ARG A 99 11.39 -20.47 19.64
CA ARG A 99 10.00 -20.42 20.06
C ARG A 99 9.06 -20.32 18.87
N GLN A 100 7.89 -20.92 19.01
CA GLN A 100 6.86 -20.91 17.99
C GLN A 100 5.49 -20.87 18.65
N GLY A 101 4.69 -19.86 18.31
CA GLY A 101 3.36 -19.70 18.86
C GLY A 101 2.36 -19.20 17.85
N ALA A 102 1.10 -19.50 18.12
CA ALA A 102 0.00 -19.11 17.24
C ALA A 102 -1.30 -18.88 18.01
N VAL A 103 -2.15 -18.06 17.43
CA VAL A 103 -3.56 -17.89 17.81
C VAL A 103 -4.42 -18.01 16.55
N TRP A 104 -5.49 -18.83 16.60
CA TRP A 104 -6.33 -19.13 15.45
C TRP A 104 -7.81 -19.02 15.80
N SER A 105 -8.58 -18.38 14.90
CA SER A 105 -10.04 -18.42 14.98
C SER A 105 -10.57 -19.85 14.84
N ARG A 106 -11.60 -20.19 15.61
CA ARG A 106 -12.35 -21.44 15.47
C ARG A 106 -13.42 -21.36 14.40
N MET A 107 -13.88 -20.15 14.11
CA MET A 107 -14.96 -19.92 13.18
C MET A 107 -14.42 -19.61 11.79
N PRO A 108 -14.88 -20.31 10.74
CA PRO A 108 -14.56 -19.94 9.37
C PRO A 108 -15.27 -18.62 9.00
N CYS A 109 -14.58 -17.75 8.29
CA CYS A 109 -15.13 -16.46 7.85
C CYS A 109 -15.81 -16.61 6.49
N HIS A 110 -17.07 -16.22 6.41
CA HIS A 110 -17.89 -16.25 5.19
C HIS A 110 -18.20 -14.83 4.65
N LEU A 111 -17.40 -13.85 5.03
CA LEU A 111 -17.56 -12.47 4.53
C LEU A 111 -16.91 -12.33 3.16
N ASN A 112 -17.58 -11.65 2.22
CA ASN A 112 -17.04 -11.33 0.90
C ASN A 112 -16.05 -10.18 0.99
N ASP A 113 -16.47 -9.11 1.67
CA ASP A 113 -15.68 -7.92 1.88
C ASP A 113 -15.39 -7.75 3.36
N TRP A 114 -14.14 -7.63 3.68
CA TRP A 114 -13.72 -7.53 5.07
C TRP A 114 -12.45 -6.72 5.23
N GLU A 115 -12.24 -6.28 6.44
CA GLU A 115 -11.07 -5.57 6.87
C GLU A 115 -10.60 -6.09 8.22
N MET A 116 -9.34 -6.46 8.29
CA MET A 116 -8.69 -6.88 9.53
C MET A 116 -7.72 -5.79 9.98
N GLN A 117 -8.02 -5.20 11.12
CA GLN A 117 -7.12 -4.28 11.82
C GLN A 117 -6.35 -5.05 12.88
N VAL A 118 -5.03 -5.08 12.74
CA VAL A 118 -4.11 -5.79 13.64
C VAL A 118 -3.32 -4.78 14.46
N HIS A 119 -3.57 -4.72 15.75
CA HIS A 119 -2.73 -4.01 16.69
C HIS A 119 -1.70 -4.98 17.26
N PHE A 120 -0.43 -4.73 17.00
CA PHE A 120 0.63 -5.64 17.38
C PHE A 120 1.86 -4.88 17.94
N LYS A 121 2.77 -5.63 18.57
CA LYS A 121 4.03 -5.09 19.06
C LYS A 121 5.14 -6.13 18.92
N ILE A 122 6.26 -5.70 18.34
CA ILE A 122 7.50 -6.50 18.27
C ILE A 122 8.56 -5.79 19.10
N HIS A 123 9.10 -6.50 20.10
CA HIS A 123 10.10 -5.90 20.99
C HIS A 123 11.02 -6.93 21.64
N GLY A 124 12.26 -6.56 21.83
CA GLY A 124 13.24 -7.45 22.46
C GLY A 124 14.48 -6.71 22.94
N LYS A 125 15.33 -7.44 23.67
CA LYS A 125 16.58 -6.94 24.25
C LYS A 125 17.72 -6.86 23.23
N GLY A 126 17.61 -7.53 22.10
CA GLY A 126 18.60 -7.52 21.03
C GLY A 126 18.89 -6.11 20.54
N LYS A 127 20.18 -5.82 20.29
CA LYS A 127 20.63 -4.52 19.79
C LYS A 127 20.82 -4.57 18.28
N LYS A 128 20.52 -3.47 17.59
CA LYS A 128 20.64 -3.34 16.13
C LYS A 128 19.77 -4.40 15.41
N ASN A 129 20.39 -5.19 14.53
CA ASN A 129 19.75 -6.21 13.71
C ASN A 129 19.75 -7.61 14.37
N LEU A 130 19.96 -7.69 15.69
CA LEU A 130 19.91 -8.94 16.45
C LEU A 130 18.47 -9.21 16.88
N ASN A 131 17.60 -9.47 15.93
CA ASN A 131 16.17 -9.70 16.10
C ASN A 131 15.70 -10.71 15.05
N GLY A 132 14.62 -11.39 15.30
CA GLY A 132 14.05 -12.39 14.38
C GLY A 132 12.95 -13.24 15.01
N ASP A 133 12.25 -14.02 14.22
CA ASP A 133 12.26 -13.97 12.74
C ASP A 133 11.15 -13.05 12.23
N GLY A 134 10.04 -12.92 13.00
CA GLY A 134 8.88 -12.11 12.66
C GLY A 134 7.55 -12.76 13.01
N LEU A 135 6.48 -12.18 12.53
CA LEU A 135 5.11 -12.66 12.70
C LEU A 135 4.36 -12.66 11.36
N ALA A 136 3.29 -13.43 11.30
CA ALA A 136 2.39 -13.49 10.15
C ALA A 136 0.93 -13.43 10.56
N ILE A 137 0.14 -12.76 9.72
CA ILE A 137 -1.33 -12.75 9.79
C ILE A 137 -1.86 -13.58 8.64
N TRP A 138 -2.80 -14.44 8.93
CA TRP A 138 -3.29 -15.47 8.03
C TRP A 138 -4.79 -15.36 7.77
N TYR A 139 -5.18 -15.68 6.55
CA TYR A 139 -6.53 -16.06 6.15
C TYR A 139 -6.41 -17.33 5.30
N THR A 140 -6.48 -18.52 5.92
CA THR A 140 -6.14 -19.80 5.27
C THR A 140 -7.17 -20.89 5.51
N LYS A 141 -7.21 -21.86 4.58
CA LYS A 141 -8.07 -23.01 4.65
C LYS A 141 -7.73 -23.92 5.85
N GLU A 142 -6.44 -24.17 6.04
CA GLU A 142 -5.92 -24.94 7.14
C GLU A 142 -5.55 -24.02 8.30
N ARG A 143 -5.85 -24.45 9.51
CA ARG A 143 -5.48 -23.77 10.75
C ARG A 143 -4.75 -24.72 11.69
N MET A 144 -4.08 -24.18 12.70
CA MET A 144 -3.40 -24.97 13.74
C MET A 144 -2.33 -25.91 13.18
N GLN A 145 -1.69 -25.56 12.07
CA GLN A 145 -0.60 -26.34 11.48
C GLN A 145 0.75 -25.72 11.84
N LYS A 146 1.62 -26.49 12.48
CA LYS A 146 3.01 -26.04 12.74
C LYS A 146 3.85 -26.19 11.47
N GLY A 147 4.78 -25.25 11.27
CA GLY A 147 5.69 -25.32 10.15
C GLY A 147 6.69 -24.18 10.11
N PRO A 148 7.50 -24.13 9.05
CA PRO A 148 8.63 -23.22 8.96
C PRO A 148 8.26 -21.78 8.59
N VAL A 149 7.05 -21.54 8.02
CA VAL A 149 6.69 -20.20 7.52
C VAL A 149 6.10 -19.38 8.66
N PHE A 150 6.92 -18.60 9.33
CA PHE A 150 6.56 -17.80 10.51
C PHE A 150 5.73 -18.56 11.55
N GLY A 151 6.01 -19.87 11.72
CA GLY A 151 5.29 -20.72 12.65
C GLY A 151 4.09 -21.45 12.07
N ASN A 152 3.73 -21.27 10.82
CA ASN A 152 2.71 -22.02 10.10
C ASN A 152 3.32 -22.95 9.05
N ARG A 153 2.50 -23.87 8.53
CA ARG A 153 2.91 -24.79 7.47
C ARG A 153 3.33 -24.06 6.20
N ASP A 154 4.26 -24.64 5.48
CA ASP A 154 4.54 -24.27 4.10
C ASP A 154 3.47 -24.85 3.15
N ASN A 155 3.44 -24.35 1.91
CA ASN A 155 2.41 -24.71 0.93
C ASN A 155 0.98 -24.50 1.49
N PHE A 156 0.76 -23.39 2.16
CA PHE A 156 -0.54 -23.00 2.69
C PHE A 156 -1.52 -22.64 1.58
N THR A 157 -2.82 -22.75 1.88
CA THR A 157 -3.90 -22.37 0.96
C THR A 157 -4.62 -21.14 1.51
N GLY A 158 -4.43 -19.97 0.89
CA GLY A 158 -5.01 -18.71 1.35
C GLY A 158 -4.07 -17.53 1.24
N LEU A 159 -4.29 -16.54 2.10
CA LEU A 159 -3.49 -15.32 2.21
C LEU A 159 -2.58 -15.40 3.45
N GLY A 160 -1.32 -15.05 3.27
CA GLY A 160 -0.38 -14.71 4.34
C GLY A 160 0.12 -13.28 4.18
N VAL A 161 0.09 -12.50 5.27
CA VAL A 161 0.72 -11.19 5.38
C VAL A 161 1.80 -11.29 6.44
N PHE A 162 3.04 -11.08 6.04
CA PHE A 162 4.22 -11.32 6.86
C PHE A 162 4.85 -10.01 7.31
N VAL A 163 5.23 -9.93 8.56
CA VAL A 163 6.10 -8.88 9.11
C VAL A 163 7.43 -9.54 9.40
N ASP A 164 8.29 -9.53 8.41
CA ASP A 164 9.61 -10.15 8.43
C ASP A 164 10.62 -9.19 9.06
N THR A 165 11.25 -9.61 10.15
CA THR A 165 12.21 -8.80 10.89
C THR A 165 13.66 -9.19 10.64
N TYR A 166 13.91 -10.29 9.91
CA TYR A 166 15.23 -10.85 9.73
C TYR A 166 15.61 -11.06 8.25
N PRO A 167 16.67 -10.40 7.74
CA PRO A 167 17.12 -10.53 6.36
C PRO A 167 17.89 -11.85 6.13
N ASN A 168 17.23 -12.86 5.57
CA ASN A 168 17.86 -14.13 5.22
C ASN A 168 18.72 -14.01 3.96
N GLU A 169 18.27 -13.26 2.94
CA GLU A 169 18.96 -13.07 1.67
C GLU A 169 20.37 -12.46 1.84
N GLU A 170 20.58 -11.58 2.83
CA GLU A 170 21.89 -10.95 3.06
C GLU A 170 22.99 -11.95 3.42
N LYS A 171 22.66 -13.03 4.14
CA LYS A 171 23.63 -14.11 4.44
C LYS A 171 24.15 -14.78 3.18
N HIS A 172 23.30 -15.00 2.20
CA HIS A 172 23.66 -15.65 0.95
C HIS A 172 24.42 -14.72 0.00
N ILE A 173 24.13 -13.42 0.01
CA ILE A 173 24.86 -12.43 -0.80
C ILE A 173 26.28 -12.24 -0.30
N GLU A 174 26.53 -12.23 1.00
CA GLU A 174 27.90 -12.15 1.55
C GLU A 174 28.75 -13.35 1.16
N ALA A 175 28.16 -14.54 1.09
CA ALA A 175 28.84 -15.75 0.63
C ALA A 175 29.10 -15.77 -0.89
N GLN A 176 28.31 -15.05 -1.69
CA GLN A 176 28.38 -15.05 -3.15
C GLN A 176 28.89 -13.74 -3.78
N LYS A 177 29.51 -12.87 -3.05
CA LYS A 177 29.95 -11.48 -3.40
C LYS A 177 30.69 -11.28 -4.75
N LYS A 178 30.80 -12.29 -5.57
CA LYS A 178 31.50 -12.26 -6.87
C LYS A 178 30.62 -12.23 -8.15
N ARG A 179 29.29 -12.31 -8.05
CA ARG A 179 28.45 -12.53 -9.25
C ARG A 179 27.10 -11.80 -9.36
N TYR A 180 26.78 -10.86 -8.50
CA TYR A 180 25.44 -10.27 -8.54
C TYR A 180 25.45 -8.77 -8.78
N THR A 181 24.68 -8.30 -9.76
CA THR A 181 24.22 -6.91 -9.88
C THR A 181 23.38 -6.58 -8.66
N PRO A 182 23.52 -5.40 -8.05
CA PRO A 182 22.71 -5.03 -6.89
C PRO A 182 21.26 -4.87 -7.33
N ARG A 183 20.44 -5.91 -7.15
CA ARG A 183 19.00 -5.77 -7.01
C ARG A 183 18.79 -4.91 -5.78
N THR A 184 17.87 -4.01 -5.82
CA THR A 184 17.55 -3.10 -4.70
C THR A 184 17.49 -3.87 -3.38
N GLN A 185 18.44 -3.57 -2.48
CA GLN A 185 18.53 -4.20 -1.18
C GLN A 185 17.28 -3.84 -0.39
N ARG A 186 16.56 -4.84 0.15
CA ARG A 186 15.44 -4.60 1.05
C ARG A 186 15.95 -4.05 2.37
N ILE A 187 15.17 -3.13 2.92
CA ILE A 187 15.40 -2.63 4.29
C ILE A 187 14.44 -3.40 5.20
N PHE A 188 14.98 -4.06 6.21
CA PHE A 188 14.20 -4.79 7.21
C PHE A 188 14.02 -3.96 8.49
N PRO A 189 12.89 -4.14 9.20
CA PRO A 189 11.76 -5.03 8.95
C PRO A 189 10.98 -4.71 7.66
N PHE A 190 10.42 -5.76 7.03
CA PHE A 190 9.69 -5.68 5.79
C PHE A 190 8.32 -6.34 5.90
N VAL A 191 7.27 -5.66 5.43
CA VAL A 191 5.92 -6.22 5.34
C VAL A 191 5.68 -6.68 3.92
N LEU A 192 5.24 -7.93 3.74
CA LEU A 192 4.91 -8.48 2.43
C LEU A 192 3.66 -9.37 2.48
N ALA A 193 3.04 -9.58 1.35
CA ALA A 193 1.89 -10.46 1.21
C ALA A 193 2.15 -11.56 0.17
N MET A 194 1.57 -12.74 0.40
CA MET A 194 1.60 -13.88 -0.51
C MET A 194 0.24 -14.58 -0.52
N VAL A 195 -0.22 -14.97 -1.71
CA VAL A 195 -1.36 -15.88 -1.89
C VAL A 195 -0.84 -17.26 -2.24
N GLY A 196 -1.13 -18.23 -1.38
CA GLY A 196 -0.80 -19.63 -1.57
C GLY A 196 -1.98 -20.43 -2.08
N ASN A 197 -1.75 -21.34 -3.01
CA ASN A 197 -2.76 -22.24 -3.58
C ASN A 197 -2.64 -23.68 -3.09
N GLY A 198 -1.79 -23.93 -2.08
CA GLY A 198 -1.51 -25.25 -1.53
C GLY A 198 -0.31 -25.96 -2.17
N SER A 199 0.28 -25.41 -3.24
CA SER A 199 1.42 -26.01 -3.94
C SER A 199 2.65 -25.09 -4.03
N ILE A 200 2.50 -23.82 -3.72
CA ILE A 200 3.58 -22.82 -3.80
C ILE A 200 4.25 -22.70 -2.45
N ALA A 201 5.56 -22.97 -2.39
CA ALA A 201 6.38 -22.85 -1.20
C ALA A 201 6.83 -21.41 -0.95
N TYR A 202 6.95 -21.02 0.31
CA TYR A 202 7.59 -19.77 0.71
C TYR A 202 9.11 -19.93 0.71
N ASP A 203 9.80 -19.10 -0.03
CA ASP A 203 11.26 -19.14 -0.13
C ASP A 203 11.92 -18.29 0.97
N HIS A 204 12.28 -18.95 2.08
CA HIS A 204 12.96 -18.29 3.21
C HIS A 204 14.33 -17.73 2.86
N GLU A 205 15.09 -18.39 1.95
CA GLU A 205 16.43 -17.96 1.61
C GLU A 205 16.44 -16.62 0.87
N ARG A 206 15.32 -16.30 0.21
CA ARG A 206 15.12 -15.07 -0.54
C ARG A 206 14.02 -14.18 0.06
N ASP A 207 13.72 -14.34 1.35
CA ASP A 207 12.76 -13.52 2.08
C ASP A 207 11.40 -13.40 1.35
N GLY A 208 10.91 -14.52 0.78
CA GLY A 208 9.64 -14.59 0.07
C GLY A 208 9.58 -13.90 -1.30
N ARG A 209 10.64 -13.25 -1.79
CA ARG A 209 10.66 -12.48 -3.06
C ARG A 209 10.08 -13.19 -4.28
N PRO A 210 10.33 -14.50 -4.51
CA PRO A 210 9.79 -15.15 -5.70
C PRO A 210 8.28 -15.27 -5.77
N THR A 211 7.62 -15.20 -4.62
CA THR A 211 6.18 -15.45 -4.48
C THR A 211 5.40 -14.30 -3.86
N GLU A 212 6.07 -13.20 -3.51
CA GLU A 212 5.40 -12.03 -2.97
C GLU A 212 4.52 -11.32 -4.01
N LEU A 213 3.46 -10.73 -3.51
CA LEU A 213 2.56 -9.86 -4.28
C LEU A 213 3.03 -8.40 -4.27
N GLY A 214 3.86 -8.06 -3.31
CA GLY A 214 4.40 -6.74 -3.03
C GLY A 214 4.52 -6.51 -1.53
N GLY A 215 5.05 -5.35 -1.16
CA GLY A 215 5.28 -5.02 0.25
C GLY A 215 6.00 -3.70 0.46
N CYS A 216 6.27 -3.37 1.72
CA CYS A 216 6.95 -2.14 2.11
C CYS A 216 7.91 -2.38 3.28
N ASN A 217 8.92 -1.52 3.40
CA ASN A 217 9.74 -1.48 4.59
C ASN A 217 8.98 -0.79 5.74
N ALA A 218 9.08 -1.35 6.96
CA ALA A 218 8.36 -0.85 8.12
C ALA A 218 9.16 -1.05 9.40
N MET A 219 9.66 0.02 9.97
CA MET A 219 10.44 0.00 11.21
C MET A 219 9.50 -0.20 12.41
N VAL A 220 9.12 -1.45 12.68
CA VAL A 220 8.08 -1.81 13.68
C VAL A 220 8.65 -2.29 15.02
N ARG A 221 9.96 -2.39 15.17
CA ARG A 221 10.58 -2.99 16.34
C ARG A 221 10.92 -1.95 17.42
N ASN A 222 10.64 -2.29 18.69
CA ASN A 222 10.95 -1.47 19.86
C ASN A 222 10.38 -0.05 19.82
N LEU A 223 9.23 0.12 19.16
CA LEU A 223 8.55 1.40 19.10
C LEU A 223 7.88 1.73 20.45
N LYS A 224 7.80 3.01 20.75
CA LYS A 224 7.08 3.54 21.93
C LYS A 224 5.60 3.78 21.62
N HIS A 225 5.28 3.83 20.36
CA HIS A 225 3.93 4.09 19.84
C HIS A 225 3.23 2.77 19.50
N ASP A 226 1.92 2.83 19.41
CA ASP A 226 1.12 1.72 18.91
C ASP A 226 1.39 1.51 17.42
N THR A 227 1.36 0.26 16.99
CA THR A 227 1.62 -0.13 15.61
C THR A 227 0.44 -0.94 15.10
N PHE A 228 -0.09 -0.53 13.96
CA PHE A 228 -1.23 -1.17 13.34
C PHE A 228 -0.89 -1.66 11.94
N LEU A 229 -1.34 -2.86 11.62
CA LEU A 229 -1.36 -3.41 10.27
C LEU A 229 -2.84 -3.52 9.84
N PHE A 230 -3.11 -3.11 8.64
CA PHE A 230 -4.44 -3.01 8.07
C PHE A 230 -4.49 -3.86 6.81
N ILE A 231 -5.37 -4.85 6.78
CA ILE A 231 -5.53 -5.77 5.67
C ILE A 231 -6.98 -5.68 5.22
N ARG A 232 -7.21 -5.10 4.05
CA ARG A 232 -8.53 -4.89 3.48
C ARG A 232 -8.70 -5.75 2.24
N TYR A 233 -9.80 -6.46 2.16
CA TYR A 233 -10.18 -7.22 1.00
C TYR A 233 -11.59 -6.83 0.56
N ILE A 234 -11.69 -6.15 -0.58
CA ILE A 234 -12.94 -5.65 -1.15
C ILE A 234 -12.95 -5.90 -2.64
N ARG A 235 -14.04 -6.46 -3.18
CA ARG A 235 -14.22 -6.62 -4.63
C ARG A 235 -12.99 -7.22 -5.32
N ARG A 236 -12.45 -8.30 -4.75
CA ARG A 236 -11.22 -8.96 -5.25
C ARG A 236 -9.98 -8.04 -5.28
N ARG A 237 -9.96 -6.99 -4.47
CA ARG A 237 -8.81 -6.10 -4.28
C ARG A 237 -8.26 -6.29 -2.87
N LEU A 238 -6.96 -6.53 -2.79
CA LEU A 238 -6.23 -6.64 -1.54
C LEU A 238 -5.42 -5.37 -1.31
N THR A 239 -5.70 -4.68 -0.22
CA THR A 239 -4.92 -3.52 0.23
C THR A 239 -4.29 -3.85 1.58
N VAL A 240 -2.99 -3.60 1.70
CA VAL A 240 -2.26 -3.73 2.97
C VAL A 240 -1.63 -2.39 3.28
N MET A 241 -1.93 -1.86 4.46
CA MET A 241 -1.40 -0.58 4.95
C MET A 241 -0.83 -0.74 6.35
N ILE A 242 0.07 0.16 6.73
CA ILE A 242 0.69 0.15 8.06
C ILE A 242 0.71 1.55 8.67
N ASP A 243 0.46 1.62 9.97
CA ASP A 243 0.68 2.79 10.83
C ASP A 243 1.70 2.42 11.89
N ILE A 244 2.84 3.09 11.93
CA ILE A 244 3.97 2.80 12.82
C ILE A 244 4.10 3.78 13.97
N ASP A 245 3.33 4.85 13.99
CA ASP A 245 3.40 5.92 15.01
C ASP A 245 2.09 6.10 15.79
N GLY A 246 1.07 5.33 15.47
CA GLY A 246 -0.22 5.32 16.17
C GLY A 246 -1.05 6.59 15.97
N GLN A 247 -0.77 7.36 14.93
CA GLN A 247 -1.47 8.60 14.61
C GLN A 247 -2.59 8.40 13.59
N HIS A 248 -2.81 7.15 13.16
CA HIS A 248 -3.74 6.79 12.08
C HIS A 248 -3.34 7.38 10.72
N GLU A 249 -2.04 7.63 10.53
CA GLU A 249 -1.46 7.97 9.23
C GLU A 249 -1.06 6.68 8.52
N TRP A 250 -1.96 6.20 7.66
CA TRP A 250 -1.78 4.94 6.94
C TRP A 250 -0.80 5.09 5.79
N ARG A 251 0.16 4.18 5.73
CA ARG A 251 1.12 4.07 4.63
C ARG A 251 0.86 2.79 3.87
N ASP A 252 0.71 2.92 2.56
CA ASP A 252 0.48 1.79 1.66
C ASP A 252 1.70 0.87 1.58
N CYS A 253 1.46 -0.42 1.75
CA CYS A 253 2.44 -1.48 1.51
C CYS A 253 2.11 -2.25 0.24
N LEU A 254 0.84 -2.47 -0.01
CA LEU A 254 0.34 -3.21 -1.17
C LEU A 254 -1.07 -2.73 -1.50
N ASP A 255 -1.34 -2.57 -2.78
CA ASP A 255 -2.67 -2.34 -3.30
C ASP A 255 -2.82 -3.08 -4.64
N LEU A 256 -3.49 -4.23 -4.63
CA LEU A 256 -3.51 -5.18 -5.73
C LEU A 256 -4.94 -5.62 -6.06
N PRO A 257 -5.44 -5.33 -7.26
CA PRO A 257 -6.70 -5.89 -7.78
C PRO A 257 -6.50 -7.32 -8.28
N GLY A 258 -7.63 -8.03 -8.47
CA GLY A 258 -7.62 -9.38 -9.06
C GLY A 258 -7.21 -10.49 -8.09
N VAL A 259 -7.20 -10.23 -6.80
CA VAL A 259 -6.94 -11.24 -5.78
C VAL A 259 -8.23 -12.01 -5.49
N ARG A 260 -8.21 -13.33 -5.61
CA ARG A 260 -9.36 -14.21 -5.37
C ARG A 260 -9.12 -15.04 -4.12
N LEU A 261 -9.91 -14.79 -3.08
CA LEU A 261 -9.87 -15.55 -1.82
C LEU A 261 -11.20 -16.27 -1.60
N PRO A 262 -11.18 -17.60 -1.40
CA PRO A 262 -12.38 -18.35 -1.05
C PRO A 262 -12.95 -17.92 0.30
N GLN A 263 -14.26 -18.08 0.47
CA GLN A 263 -14.89 -17.96 1.78
C GLN A 263 -14.66 -19.22 2.62
N GLY A 264 -14.99 -19.15 3.91
CA GLY A 264 -14.91 -20.29 4.82
C GLY A 264 -13.49 -20.58 5.33
N TYR A 265 -12.53 -19.66 5.11
CA TYR A 265 -11.17 -19.77 5.63
C TYR A 265 -11.07 -19.16 7.03
N TYR A 266 -9.99 -19.47 7.73
CA TYR A 266 -9.77 -19.09 9.12
C TYR A 266 -8.75 -17.98 9.25
N PHE A 267 -9.04 -17.03 10.12
CA PHE A 267 -8.05 -16.05 10.53
C PHE A 267 -7.12 -16.59 11.60
N GLY A 268 -5.86 -16.16 11.55
CA GLY A 268 -4.87 -16.53 12.54
C GLY A 268 -3.71 -15.55 12.57
N ALA A 269 -2.95 -15.63 13.66
CA ALA A 269 -1.66 -14.96 13.78
C ALA A 269 -0.64 -15.94 14.35
N THR A 270 0.55 -15.96 13.76
CA THR A 270 1.65 -16.83 14.17
C THR A 270 2.95 -16.06 14.25
N ALA A 271 3.89 -16.57 15.04
CA ALA A 271 5.25 -16.05 15.12
C ALA A 271 6.24 -17.16 15.41
N VAL A 272 7.47 -16.94 15.01
CA VAL A 272 8.60 -17.83 15.25
C VAL A 272 9.83 -17.04 15.62
N THR A 273 10.72 -17.64 16.41
CA THR A 273 12.06 -17.15 16.70
C THR A 273 13.07 -18.24 16.37
N GLY A 274 14.19 -17.86 15.77
CA GLY A 274 15.31 -18.74 15.45
C GLY A 274 16.44 -18.64 16.48
N ASP A 275 17.66 -18.41 15.98
CA ASP A 275 18.84 -18.09 16.80
C ASP A 275 18.74 -16.70 17.43
N LEU A 276 18.02 -15.81 16.76
CA LEU A 276 17.66 -14.48 17.25
C LEU A 276 16.20 -14.49 17.70
N SER A 277 15.85 -13.57 18.59
CA SER A 277 14.52 -13.59 19.20
C SER A 277 13.98 -12.20 19.48
N ASP A 278 12.65 -12.11 19.46
CA ASP A 278 11.85 -11.00 19.97
C ASP A 278 10.57 -11.51 20.63
N ASN A 279 9.96 -10.67 21.45
CA ASN A 279 8.57 -10.85 21.82
C ASN A 279 7.69 -10.43 20.64
N HIS A 280 6.76 -11.30 20.25
CA HIS A 280 5.74 -10.99 19.27
C HIS A 280 4.38 -10.98 19.96
N ASP A 281 3.80 -9.82 20.10
CA ASP A 281 2.57 -9.60 20.87
C ASP A 281 1.45 -9.12 19.96
N ILE A 282 0.28 -9.75 20.05
CA ILE A 282 -0.97 -9.29 19.44
C ILE A 282 -1.82 -8.64 20.55
N ILE A 283 -2.12 -7.35 20.37
CA ILE A 283 -2.94 -6.58 21.29
C ILE A 283 -4.41 -6.66 20.88
N SER A 284 -4.69 -6.61 19.57
CA SER A 284 -6.02 -6.91 19.06
C SER A 284 -5.98 -7.31 17.58
N LEU A 285 -6.95 -8.16 17.20
CA LEU A 285 -7.37 -8.42 15.83
C LEU A 285 -8.83 -8.01 15.74
N LYS A 286 -9.16 -6.98 14.99
CA LYS A 286 -10.53 -6.51 14.82
C LYS A 286 -10.95 -6.74 13.38
N LEU A 287 -11.97 -7.57 13.18
CA LEU A 287 -12.54 -7.82 11.86
C LEU A 287 -13.79 -6.99 11.65
N TYR A 288 -13.81 -6.25 10.56
CA TYR A 288 -14.96 -5.49 10.10
C TYR A 288 -15.53 -6.14 8.83
N GLN A 289 -16.83 -6.27 8.79
CA GLN A 289 -17.55 -6.50 7.54
C GLN A 289 -17.74 -5.17 6.86
N LEU A 290 -17.47 -5.14 5.57
CA LEU A 290 -17.65 -3.95 4.75
C LEU A 290 -18.87 -4.15 3.86
N THR A 291 -19.73 -3.13 3.80
CA THR A 291 -20.87 -3.11 2.89
C THR A 291 -20.57 -2.11 1.78
N VAL A 292 -20.48 -2.61 0.56
CA VAL A 292 -20.17 -1.82 -0.63
C VAL A 292 -21.31 -1.97 -1.63
N LEU A 293 -21.79 -0.85 -2.16
CA LEU A 293 -22.79 -0.88 -3.23
C LEU A 293 -22.16 -1.49 -4.49
N ARG A 294 -22.80 -2.50 -5.05
CA ARG A 294 -22.30 -3.24 -6.22
C ARG A 294 -23.16 -2.97 -7.45
N SER A 295 -22.52 -2.99 -8.61
CA SER A 295 -23.23 -3.03 -9.87
C SER A 295 -23.70 -4.47 -10.18
N LYS A 296 -24.76 -4.62 -10.99
CA LYS A 296 -25.27 -5.95 -11.40
C LYS A 296 -24.21 -6.83 -12.08
N LYS A 297 -23.20 -6.22 -12.71
CA LYS A 297 -22.10 -6.95 -13.34
C LYS A 297 -21.15 -7.52 -12.29
N GLU A 298 -20.83 -6.76 -11.26
CA GLU A 298 -19.99 -7.19 -10.14
C GLU A 298 -20.69 -8.28 -9.33
N GLU A 299 -22.01 -8.19 -9.14
CA GLU A 299 -22.80 -9.24 -8.49
C GLU A 299 -22.70 -10.55 -9.26
N ALA A 300 -22.83 -10.52 -10.59
CA ALA A 300 -22.73 -11.72 -11.41
C ALA A 300 -21.32 -12.34 -11.43
N GLU A 301 -20.25 -11.51 -11.33
CA GLU A 301 -18.88 -12.00 -11.21
C GLU A 301 -18.59 -12.62 -9.85
N GLU A 302 -19.29 -12.20 -8.79
CA GLU A 302 -19.17 -12.78 -7.43
C GLU A 302 -19.94 -14.07 -7.24
N GLU A 303 -20.97 -14.35 -8.05
CA GLU A 303 -21.69 -15.63 -8.07
C GLU A 303 -20.76 -16.78 -8.51
N GLU A 304 -19.61 -16.48 -9.14
CA GLU A 304 -18.60 -17.49 -9.43
C GLU A 304 -17.91 -17.93 -8.13
N GLU A 305 -18.20 -19.16 -7.70
CA GLU A 305 -17.62 -19.74 -6.48
C GLU A 305 -16.09 -19.87 -6.61
N ILE A 306 -15.37 -19.09 -5.83
CA ILE A 306 -13.91 -19.16 -5.75
C ILE A 306 -13.55 -20.39 -4.89
N THR A 307 -12.96 -21.41 -5.51
CA THR A 307 -12.58 -22.65 -4.82
C THR A 307 -11.10 -22.69 -4.44
N ILE A 308 -10.25 -21.99 -5.20
CA ILE A 308 -8.79 -21.97 -5.02
C ILE A 308 -8.32 -20.52 -4.99
N PRO A 309 -7.49 -20.13 -4.02
CA PRO A 309 -6.90 -18.80 -3.99
C PRO A 309 -6.02 -18.54 -5.22
N SER A 310 -6.16 -17.38 -5.84
CA SER A 310 -5.39 -17.01 -7.02
C SER A 310 -5.24 -15.50 -7.14
N VAL A 311 -4.35 -15.06 -8.01
CA VAL A 311 -4.15 -13.67 -8.36
C VAL A 311 -4.16 -13.54 -9.87
N ASP A 312 -5.01 -12.69 -10.39
CA ASP A 312 -5.12 -12.45 -11.83
C ASP A 312 -3.89 -11.68 -12.33
N ASN A 313 -3.35 -12.08 -13.48
CA ASN A 313 -2.24 -11.40 -14.14
C ASN A 313 -0.95 -11.25 -13.31
N LEU A 314 -0.69 -12.14 -12.35
CA LEU A 314 0.51 -12.09 -11.50
C LEU A 314 1.81 -12.04 -12.31
N ASP A 315 1.87 -12.72 -13.45
CA ASP A 315 3.05 -12.70 -14.34
C ASP A 315 3.25 -11.33 -15.01
N LEU A 316 2.17 -10.63 -15.36
CA LEU A 316 2.23 -9.26 -15.90
C LEU A 316 2.67 -8.25 -14.84
N LEU A 317 2.22 -8.42 -13.59
CA LEU A 317 2.65 -7.59 -12.46
C LEU A 317 4.15 -7.75 -12.19
N ARG A 318 4.66 -8.98 -12.25
CA ARG A 318 6.10 -9.26 -12.12
C ARG A 318 6.93 -8.75 -13.30
N LEU A 319 6.36 -8.68 -14.50
CA LEU A 319 7.01 -8.09 -15.67
C LEU A 319 7.00 -6.55 -15.61
N GLY A 320 5.98 -5.94 -15.01
CA GLY A 320 5.89 -4.48 -14.81
C GLY A 320 6.93 -3.93 -13.83
N GLU A 321 7.44 -4.73 -12.90
CA GLU A 321 8.58 -4.35 -12.05
C GLU A 321 9.91 -4.23 -12.81
N VAL A 322 9.95 -4.62 -14.07
CA VAL A 322 11.12 -4.50 -14.97
C VAL A 322 11.02 -3.30 -15.90
N GLU A 323 10.06 -2.40 -15.75
CA GLU A 323 10.18 -1.07 -16.35
C GLU A 323 11.34 -0.33 -15.67
N GLU A 324 12.54 -0.66 -16.08
CA GLU A 324 13.69 0.22 -15.97
C GLU A 324 13.25 1.56 -16.58
N GLY A 325 13.05 2.57 -15.74
CA GLY A 325 12.82 3.92 -16.21
C GLY A 325 13.88 4.22 -17.28
N MET A 326 13.45 4.79 -18.41
CA MET A 326 14.29 5.06 -19.57
C MET A 326 15.66 5.55 -19.09
N SER A 327 16.74 4.87 -19.52
CA SER A 327 18.09 5.22 -19.09
C SER A 327 18.32 6.71 -19.33
N GLY A 328 19.07 7.39 -18.46
CA GLY A 328 19.33 8.82 -18.61
C GLY A 328 19.84 9.19 -20.02
N ILE A 329 20.52 8.25 -20.69
CA ILE A 329 20.95 8.36 -22.09
C ILE A 329 19.75 8.36 -23.04
N ALA A 330 18.73 7.51 -22.82
CA ALA A 330 17.53 7.49 -23.67
C ALA A 330 16.71 8.77 -23.50
N ILE A 331 16.57 9.29 -22.27
CA ILE A 331 15.93 10.57 -22.00
C ILE A 331 16.68 11.70 -22.69
N PHE A 332 18.03 11.72 -22.61
CA PHE A 332 18.86 12.72 -23.28
C PHE A 332 18.63 12.73 -24.78
N PHE A 333 18.65 11.58 -25.45
CA PHE A 333 18.40 11.49 -26.88
C PHE A 333 16.98 11.87 -27.25
N THR A 334 15.98 11.50 -26.48
CA THR A 334 14.58 11.91 -26.72
C THR A 334 14.44 13.43 -26.67
N VAL A 335 14.97 14.08 -25.65
CA VAL A 335 14.95 15.55 -25.53
C VAL A 335 15.74 16.21 -26.69
N LEU A 336 16.90 15.67 -27.03
CA LEU A 336 17.71 16.17 -28.15
C LEU A 336 16.96 16.09 -29.48
N PHE A 337 16.32 14.96 -29.81
CA PHE A 337 15.53 14.78 -31.03
C PHE A 337 14.29 15.69 -31.05
N CYS A 338 13.60 15.87 -29.91
CA CYS A 338 12.50 16.82 -29.79
C CYS A 338 12.96 18.27 -30.09
N MET A 339 14.10 18.69 -29.53
CA MET A 339 14.68 20.02 -29.79
C MET A 339 15.07 20.19 -31.26
N LEU A 340 15.72 19.22 -31.87
CA LEU A 340 16.07 19.27 -33.30
C LEU A 340 14.83 19.30 -34.17
N GLY A 341 13.80 18.52 -33.88
CA GLY A 341 12.53 18.53 -34.58
C GLY A 341 11.83 19.91 -34.49
N PHE A 342 11.86 20.53 -33.33
CA PHE A 342 11.29 21.86 -33.13
C PHE A 342 12.05 22.92 -33.94
N ILE A 343 13.39 22.90 -33.96
CA ILE A 343 14.21 23.80 -34.78
C ILE A 343 13.90 23.59 -36.27
N PHE A 344 13.77 22.33 -36.71
CA PHE A 344 13.43 22.02 -38.11
C PHE A 344 12.06 22.57 -38.52
N LEU A 345 11.05 22.47 -37.66
CA LEU A 345 9.73 23.06 -37.89
C LEU A 345 9.78 24.58 -37.99
N ILE A 346 10.61 25.27 -37.15
CA ILE A 346 10.82 26.69 -37.24
C ILE A 346 11.45 27.08 -38.60
N VAL A 347 12.48 26.33 -39.03
CA VAL A 347 13.15 26.58 -40.31
C VAL A 347 12.16 26.43 -41.48
N ILE A 348 11.36 25.35 -41.50
CA ILE A 348 10.31 25.15 -42.50
C ILE A 348 9.32 26.33 -42.47
N GLY A 349 8.86 26.74 -41.29
CA GLY A 349 7.96 27.86 -41.13
C GLY A 349 8.54 29.17 -41.70
N LEU A 350 9.80 29.44 -41.48
CA LEU A 350 10.49 30.61 -42.03
C LEU A 350 10.64 30.53 -43.56
N VAL A 351 10.96 29.36 -44.12
CA VAL A 351 11.05 29.16 -45.56
C VAL A 351 9.68 29.35 -46.25
N VAL A 352 8.63 28.75 -45.68
CA VAL A 352 7.25 28.93 -46.18
C VAL A 352 6.81 30.38 -46.09
N TYR A 353 7.11 31.05 -44.99
CA TYR A 353 6.81 32.46 -44.81
C TYR A 353 7.56 33.35 -45.80
N SER A 354 8.84 33.10 -46.02
CA SER A 354 9.65 33.86 -47.02
C SER A 354 9.11 33.66 -48.41
N HIS A 355 8.79 32.44 -48.82
CA HIS A 355 8.21 32.11 -50.12
C HIS A 355 6.84 32.75 -50.31
N TRP A 356 5.99 32.73 -49.29
CA TRP A 356 4.68 33.39 -49.32
C TRP A 356 4.80 34.92 -49.44
N ASN A 357 5.76 35.52 -48.74
CA ASN A 357 6.03 36.95 -48.81
C ASN A 357 6.60 37.37 -50.17
N GLU A 358 7.47 36.58 -50.77
CA GLU A 358 7.92 36.79 -52.17
C GLU A 358 6.79 36.68 -53.20
N SER A 359 5.90 35.69 -53.00
CA SER A 359 4.72 35.53 -53.88
C SER A 359 3.73 36.68 -53.78
N ARG A 360 3.65 37.34 -52.63
CA ARG A 360 2.86 38.57 -52.45
C ARG A 360 3.50 39.79 -53.18
N ARG A 361 4.83 39.91 -53.10
CA ARG A 361 5.54 41.04 -53.79
C ARG A 361 5.44 40.98 -55.31
N LYS A 362 5.41 39.78 -55.89
CA LYS A 362 5.28 39.57 -57.33
C LYS A 362 3.87 39.85 -57.88
N ARG A 363 2.83 40.08 -57.03
CA ARG A 363 1.49 40.48 -57.45
C ARG A 363 1.26 42.01 -57.53
N PHE A 364 2.27 42.79 -57.21
CA PHE A 364 2.18 44.24 -57.21
C PHE A 364 3.07 44.90 -58.30
N TYR A 365 3.54 44.14 -59.31
CA TYR A 365 4.19 44.67 -60.51
C TYR A 365 3.47 44.21 -61.74
#